data_f99dd5f556063eb57c4bd6729e0bbd16
#
_entry.id   f99dd5f556063eb57c4bd6729e0bbd16
#
_cell.length_a   1.000
_cell.length_b   1.000
_cell.length_c   1.000
_cell.angle_alpha   90.00
_cell.angle_beta   90.00
_cell.angle_gamma   90.00
#
_symmetry.space_group_name_H-M   'P 1'
#
loop_
_entity.id
_entity.type
_entity.pdbx_description
1 polymer ?
#
loop_
_entity_poly.entity_id
_entity_poly.type
_entity_poly.pdbx_seq_one_letter_code
_entity_poly.pdbx_strand_id
1 'polypeptide(L)'
;MTALCGLTFQFFFTHECEALKMKKITDFLRDEGISPELIQEVQEFSAAHPVKEELNGRIPVPHFYYYGKKVWEEALAALLCGKNLLLSGEKATGKNVLAENLAAVFGRPAWDISFHVNMDASSLIGTDTFRNGK
;
A
#
# COMPACT_ATOMS: atom_id res chain seq x y z
N MET A 1 20.63 -3.36 -35.06
CA MET A 1 21.26 -3.03 -33.77
C MET A 1 20.49 -1.90 -33.09
N THR A 2 19.19 -2.11 -32.76
CA THR A 2 18.31 -1.06 -32.22
C THR A 2 17.11 -1.65 -31.49
N ALA A 3 17.31 -2.61 -30.58
CA ALA A 3 16.21 -3.19 -29.80
C ALA A 3 16.49 -3.29 -28.27
N LEU A 4 17.62 -2.81 -27.78
CA LEU A 4 18.02 -2.91 -26.37
C LEU A 4 17.85 -1.61 -25.57
N CYS A 5 17.51 -0.51 -26.22
CA CYS A 5 17.42 0.80 -25.57
C CYS A 5 16.02 1.09 -24.96
N GLY A 6 14.96 0.38 -25.39
CA GLY A 6 13.61 0.62 -24.92
C GLY A 6 13.26 0.00 -23.57
N LEU A 7 13.79 -1.18 -23.29
CA LEU A 7 13.46 -1.92 -22.05
C LEU A 7 14.17 -1.35 -20.80
N THR A 8 15.40 -0.89 -20.96
CA THR A 8 16.16 -0.26 -19.85
C THR A 8 15.61 1.11 -19.45
N PHE A 9 15.07 1.87 -20.43
CA PHE A 9 14.48 3.19 -20.14
C PHE A 9 13.13 3.07 -19.43
N GLN A 10 12.34 2.06 -19.76
CA GLN A 10 11.05 1.80 -19.11
C GLN A 10 11.21 1.29 -17.66
N PHE A 11 12.25 0.50 -17.40
CA PHE A 11 12.59 -0.01 -16.07
C PHE A 11 13.07 1.12 -15.14
N PHE A 12 13.85 2.05 -15.66
CA PHE A 12 14.33 3.22 -14.90
C PHE A 12 13.19 4.18 -14.55
N PHE A 13 12.25 4.41 -15.47
CA PHE A 13 11.16 5.36 -15.29
C PHE A 13 10.12 4.87 -14.25
N THR A 14 9.85 3.58 -14.18
CA THR A 14 8.93 3.00 -13.19
C THR A 14 9.51 3.05 -11.78
N HIS A 15 10.80 2.74 -11.62
CA HIS A 15 11.48 2.74 -10.32
C HIS A 15 11.64 4.17 -9.75
N GLU A 16 11.95 5.15 -10.57
CA GLU A 16 12.00 6.57 -10.16
C GLU A 16 10.62 7.11 -9.79
N CYS A 17 9.57 6.70 -10.49
CA CYS A 17 8.20 7.11 -10.20
C CYS A 17 7.71 6.57 -8.86
N GLU A 18 8.05 5.33 -8.50
CA GLU A 18 7.70 4.71 -7.22
C GLU A 18 8.48 5.33 -6.06
N ALA A 19 9.78 5.56 -6.22
CA ALA A 19 10.60 6.26 -5.24
C ALA A 19 10.10 7.69 -4.98
N LEU A 20 9.65 8.39 -6.03
CA LEU A 20 9.09 9.74 -5.92
C LEU A 20 7.72 9.74 -5.20
N LYS A 21 6.91 8.70 -5.38
CA LYS A 21 5.61 8.52 -4.71
C LYS A 21 5.79 8.25 -3.21
N MET A 22 6.69 7.34 -2.85
CA MET A 22 7.04 7.06 -1.45
C MET A 22 7.65 8.29 -0.76
N LYS A 23 8.46 9.07 -1.46
CA LYS A 23 9.03 10.29 -0.91
C LYS A 23 7.97 11.32 -0.51
N LYS A 24 6.93 11.51 -1.31
CA LYS A 24 5.85 12.46 -1.00
C LYS A 24 5.09 12.10 0.27
N ILE A 25 4.76 10.82 0.47
CA ILE A 25 4.01 10.41 1.66
C ILE A 25 4.88 10.41 2.92
N THR A 26 6.16 10.07 2.81
CA THR A 26 7.08 10.16 3.95
C THR A 26 7.37 11.59 4.36
N ASP A 27 7.42 12.53 3.41
CA ASP A 27 7.56 13.96 3.71
C ASP A 27 6.32 14.46 4.46
N PHE A 28 5.11 14.07 4.00
CA PHE A 28 3.86 14.34 4.73
C PHE A 28 3.88 13.79 6.17
N LEU A 29 4.36 12.56 6.39
CA LEU A 29 4.45 11.98 7.74
C LEU A 29 5.41 12.75 8.65
N ARG A 30 6.51 13.30 8.10
CA ARG A 30 7.42 14.17 8.84
C ARG A 30 6.77 15.50 9.21
N ASP A 31 6.03 16.09 8.28
CA ASP A 31 5.28 17.34 8.50
C ASP A 31 4.17 17.15 9.55
N GLU A 32 3.54 15.99 9.60
CA GLU A 32 2.56 15.61 10.63
C GLU A 32 3.22 15.33 12.00
N GLY A 33 4.55 15.26 12.02
CA GLY A 33 5.34 15.06 13.23
C GLY A 33 5.39 13.61 13.74
N ILE A 34 5.25 12.63 12.84
CA ILE A 34 5.47 11.21 13.16
C ILE A 34 6.94 11.00 13.50
N SER A 35 7.22 10.09 14.47
CA SER A 35 8.60 9.86 14.90
C SER A 35 9.48 9.40 13.74
N PRO A 36 10.68 9.98 13.59
CA PRO A 36 11.60 9.62 12.51
C PRO A 36 12.00 8.14 12.54
N GLU A 37 12.11 7.58 13.74
CA GLU A 37 12.44 6.17 13.96
C GLU A 37 11.39 5.26 13.34
N LEU A 38 10.11 5.57 13.57
CA LEU A 38 8.98 4.79 13.04
C LEU A 38 8.91 4.87 11.52
N ILE A 39 9.20 6.05 10.95
CA ILE A 39 9.26 6.22 9.49
C ILE A 39 10.41 5.39 8.91
N GLN A 40 11.56 5.37 9.57
CA GLN A 40 12.70 4.58 9.16
C GLN A 40 12.40 3.08 9.18
N GLU A 41 11.80 2.57 10.26
CA GLU A 41 11.40 1.16 10.36
C GLU A 41 10.45 0.75 9.23
N VAL A 42 9.50 1.61 8.86
CA VAL A 42 8.59 1.36 7.73
C VAL A 42 9.35 1.30 6.41
N GLN A 43 10.33 2.18 6.19
CA GLN A 43 11.16 2.17 4.98
C GLN A 43 12.04 0.91 4.91
N GLU A 44 12.64 0.50 6.03
CA GLU A 44 13.42 -0.73 6.13
C GLU A 44 12.55 -1.96 5.87
N PHE A 45 11.34 -2.00 6.44
CA PHE A 45 10.37 -3.06 6.18
C PHE A 45 10.00 -3.14 4.68
N SER A 46 9.72 -2.00 4.06
CA SER A 46 9.38 -1.94 2.63
C SER A 46 10.54 -2.44 1.76
N ALA A 47 11.77 -2.04 2.07
CA ALA A 47 12.97 -2.46 1.35
C ALA A 47 13.27 -3.97 1.52
N ALA A 48 13.05 -4.51 2.72
CA ALA A 48 13.25 -5.93 3.02
C ALA A 48 12.22 -6.85 2.34
N HIS A 49 11.08 -6.30 1.93
CA HIS A 49 9.98 -7.06 1.36
C HIS A 49 9.56 -6.51 0.00
N PRO A 50 10.34 -6.69 -1.07
CA PRO A 50 10.01 -6.18 -2.39
C PRO A 50 8.70 -6.79 -2.92
N VAL A 51 7.93 -5.99 -3.63
CA VAL A 51 6.68 -6.41 -4.28
C VAL A 51 7.02 -6.97 -5.67
N LYS A 52 6.27 -7.98 -6.11
CA LYS A 52 6.41 -8.50 -7.48
C LYS A 52 6.01 -7.40 -8.48
N GLU A 53 6.76 -7.31 -9.59
CA GLU A 53 6.56 -6.29 -10.62
C GLU A 53 5.11 -6.23 -11.14
N GLU A 54 4.47 -7.39 -11.29
CA GLU A 54 3.07 -7.51 -11.74
C GLU A 54 2.07 -6.79 -10.82
N LEU A 55 2.41 -6.60 -9.54
CA LEU A 55 1.56 -5.99 -8.53
C LEU A 55 1.85 -4.51 -8.28
N ASN A 56 2.92 -3.97 -8.85
CA ASN A 56 3.31 -2.56 -8.66
C ASN A 56 2.20 -1.58 -9.05
N GLY A 57 1.46 -1.89 -10.12
CA GLY A 57 0.32 -1.08 -10.55
C GLY A 57 -0.85 -1.04 -9.55
N ARG A 58 -0.84 -1.88 -8.51
CA ARG A 58 -1.84 -1.91 -7.44
C ARG A 58 -1.40 -1.19 -6.17
N ILE A 59 -0.17 -0.68 -6.11
CA ILE A 59 0.28 0.15 -5.00
C ILE A 59 -0.43 1.51 -5.11
N PRO A 60 -1.21 1.91 -4.11
CA PRO A 60 -1.99 3.14 -4.17
C PRO A 60 -1.10 4.38 -4.33
N VAL A 61 -1.63 5.36 -5.04
CA VAL A 61 -1.07 6.72 -5.10
C VAL A 61 -2.08 7.65 -4.44
N PRO A 62 -1.93 7.95 -3.16
CA PRO A 62 -2.92 8.74 -2.44
C PRO A 62 -3.12 10.13 -3.07
N HIS A 63 -4.37 10.48 -3.32
CA HIS A 63 -4.76 11.84 -3.70
C HIS A 63 -4.99 12.73 -2.49
N PHE A 64 -5.36 12.11 -1.36
CA PHE A 64 -5.61 12.78 -0.09
C PHE A 64 -4.82 12.13 1.01
N TYR A 65 -4.38 12.90 2.00
CA TYR A 65 -3.69 12.41 3.17
C TYR A 65 -4.60 12.45 4.39
N TYR A 66 -4.49 11.44 5.22
CA TYR A 66 -5.18 11.37 6.49
C TYR A 66 -4.40 12.15 7.54
N TYR A 67 -5.04 13.07 8.23
CA TYR A 67 -4.44 13.87 9.31
C TYR A 67 -4.79 13.25 10.67
N GLY A 68 -3.81 13.11 11.54
CA GLY A 68 -3.99 12.55 12.89
C GLY A 68 -2.79 11.74 13.36
N LYS A 69 -1.78 12.43 13.88
CA LYS A 69 -0.51 11.86 14.34
C LYS A 69 -0.69 10.57 15.16
N LYS A 70 -1.53 10.61 16.20
CA LYS A 70 -1.72 9.46 17.10
C LYS A 70 -2.21 8.22 16.36
N VAL A 71 -3.18 8.40 15.46
CA VAL A 71 -3.75 7.29 14.67
C VAL A 71 -2.69 6.70 13.74
N TRP A 72 -1.86 7.55 13.14
CA TRP A 72 -0.75 7.11 12.32
C TRP A 72 0.26 6.28 13.11
N GLU A 73 0.74 6.79 14.25
CA GLU A 73 1.74 6.10 15.06
C GLU A 73 1.23 4.73 15.55
N GLU A 74 -0.02 4.67 16.01
CA GLU A 74 -0.67 3.41 16.42
C GLU A 74 -0.80 2.42 15.26
N ALA A 75 -1.22 2.89 14.08
CA ALA A 75 -1.41 2.05 12.91
C ALA A 75 -0.08 1.52 12.35
N LEU A 76 0.93 2.38 12.22
CA LEU A 76 2.26 2.00 11.74
C LEU A 76 2.91 0.99 12.68
N ALA A 77 2.90 1.25 13.99
CA ALA A 77 3.46 0.33 14.99
C ALA A 77 2.76 -1.03 14.98
N ALA A 78 1.42 -1.05 14.89
CA ALA A 78 0.67 -2.30 14.84
C ALA A 78 1.00 -3.13 13.59
N LEU A 79 1.10 -2.48 12.42
CA LEU A 79 1.45 -3.16 11.17
C LEU A 79 2.90 -3.68 11.17
N LEU A 80 3.86 -2.92 11.68
CA LEU A 80 5.25 -3.36 11.85
C LEU A 80 5.34 -4.58 12.78
N CYS A 81 4.49 -4.65 13.81
CA CYS A 81 4.36 -5.81 14.68
C CYS A 81 3.56 -6.98 14.05
N GLY A 82 3.21 -6.92 12.77
CA GLY A 82 2.46 -7.96 12.08
C GLY A 82 1.01 -8.12 12.53
N LYS A 83 0.41 -7.06 13.10
CA LYS A 83 -0.98 -7.07 13.56
C LYS A 83 -1.93 -6.58 12.47
N ASN A 84 -3.15 -7.11 12.47
CA ASN A 84 -4.22 -6.61 11.64
C ASN A 84 -4.84 -5.35 12.26
N LEU A 85 -5.32 -4.43 11.42
CA LEU A 85 -6.00 -3.23 11.85
C LEU A 85 -7.51 -3.35 11.64
N LEU A 86 -8.28 -2.93 12.65
CA LEU A 86 -9.71 -2.69 12.56
C LEU A 86 -9.96 -1.19 12.73
N LEU A 87 -10.32 -0.52 11.65
CA LEU A 87 -10.65 0.90 11.67
C LEU A 87 -12.16 1.07 11.93
N SER A 88 -12.51 1.49 13.14
CA SER A 88 -13.89 1.77 13.55
C SER A 88 -14.09 3.27 13.74
N GLY A 89 -15.29 3.75 13.44
CA GLY A 89 -15.64 5.16 13.58
C GLY A 89 -16.83 5.54 12.71
N GLU A 90 -17.31 6.76 12.85
CA GLU A 90 -18.45 7.30 12.10
C GLU A 90 -18.22 7.28 10.59
N LYS A 91 -19.33 7.42 9.84
CA LYS A 91 -19.26 7.53 8.38
C LYS A 91 -18.49 8.80 7.99
N ALA A 92 -17.75 8.72 6.88
CA ALA A 92 -16.98 9.84 6.30
C ALA A 92 -15.83 10.39 7.18
N THR A 93 -15.31 9.62 8.13
CA THR A 93 -14.13 10.01 8.96
C THR A 93 -12.78 9.72 8.32
N GLY A 94 -12.72 9.37 7.04
CA GLY A 94 -11.45 9.14 6.31
C GLY A 94 -10.80 7.76 6.53
N LYS A 95 -11.53 6.76 7.04
CA LYS A 95 -10.99 5.40 7.26
C LYS A 95 -10.39 4.78 6.00
N ASN A 96 -11.06 4.92 4.86
CA ASN A 96 -10.56 4.41 3.58
C ASN A 96 -9.31 5.17 3.12
N VAL A 97 -9.28 6.50 3.33
CA VAL A 97 -8.10 7.33 3.05
C VAL A 97 -6.91 6.86 3.88
N LEU A 98 -7.10 6.60 5.18
CA LEU A 98 -6.04 6.06 6.03
C LEU A 98 -5.56 4.70 5.54
N ALA A 99 -6.45 3.77 5.19
CA ALA A 99 -6.09 2.46 4.70
C ALA A 99 -5.29 2.52 3.39
N GLU A 100 -5.72 3.37 2.45
CA GLU A 100 -5.00 3.64 1.19
C GLU A 100 -3.61 4.24 1.46
N ASN A 101 -3.53 5.22 2.36
CA ASN A 101 -2.28 5.85 2.74
C ASN A 101 -1.31 4.85 3.42
N LEU A 102 -1.81 3.98 4.30
CA LEU A 102 -1.00 2.93 4.92
C LEU A 102 -0.42 1.98 3.87
N ALA A 103 -1.25 1.50 2.94
CA ALA A 103 -0.76 0.65 1.85
C ALA A 103 0.33 1.36 1.00
N ALA A 104 0.16 2.65 0.72
CA ALA A 104 1.14 3.45 -0.01
C ALA A 104 2.45 3.63 0.76
N VAL A 105 2.40 3.91 2.06
CA VAL A 105 3.59 4.07 2.92
C VAL A 105 4.42 2.80 3.00
N PHE A 106 3.75 1.65 3.15
CA PHE A 106 4.42 0.35 3.14
C PHE A 106 4.79 -0.15 1.74
N GLY A 107 4.44 0.58 0.68
CA GLY A 107 4.65 0.15 -0.70
C GLY A 107 3.93 -1.16 -1.03
N ARG A 108 2.72 -1.38 -0.51
CA ARG A 108 1.98 -2.63 -0.65
C ARG A 108 0.81 -2.51 -1.62
N PRO A 109 0.56 -3.55 -2.43
CA PRO A 109 -0.62 -3.59 -3.27
C PRO A 109 -1.89 -3.64 -2.40
N ALA A 110 -2.93 -2.93 -2.82
CA ALA A 110 -4.20 -2.86 -2.13
C ALA A 110 -5.35 -3.39 -2.99
N TRP A 111 -6.30 -4.04 -2.32
CA TRP A 111 -7.57 -4.49 -2.89
C TRP A 111 -8.70 -4.00 -2.02
N ASP A 112 -9.67 -3.37 -2.63
CA ASP A 112 -10.90 -2.93 -1.99
C ASP A 112 -11.99 -3.99 -2.16
N ILE A 113 -12.50 -4.51 -1.04
CA ILE A 113 -13.58 -5.50 -1.03
C ILE A 113 -14.71 -4.96 -0.17
N SER A 114 -15.83 -4.65 -0.81
CA SER A 114 -17.04 -4.21 -0.11
C SER A 114 -17.88 -5.40 0.32
N PHE A 115 -18.04 -5.57 1.64
CA PHE A 115 -18.90 -6.63 2.19
C PHE A 115 -20.37 -6.24 2.15
N HIS A 116 -21.21 -7.15 1.69
CA HIS A 116 -22.67 -7.00 1.69
C HIS A 116 -23.34 -8.33 2.09
N VAL A 117 -24.62 -8.25 2.42
CA VAL A 117 -25.38 -9.36 3.03
C VAL A 117 -25.40 -10.66 2.19
N ASN A 118 -25.27 -10.53 0.88
CA ASN A 118 -25.32 -11.69 -0.05
C ASN A 118 -23.91 -12.18 -0.45
N MET A 119 -22.88 -11.78 0.27
CA MET A 119 -21.51 -12.20 -0.02
C MET A 119 -21.27 -13.59 0.57
N ASP A 120 -20.81 -14.50 -0.25
CA ASP A 120 -20.43 -15.86 0.14
C ASP A 120 -18.89 -16.05 0.17
N ALA A 121 -18.46 -17.20 0.66
CA ALA A 121 -17.04 -17.52 0.74
C ALA A 121 -16.38 -17.58 -0.65
N SER A 122 -17.10 -18.01 -1.69
CA SER A 122 -16.59 -18.10 -3.05
C SER A 122 -16.32 -16.72 -3.65
N SER A 123 -17.09 -15.71 -3.26
CA SER A 123 -16.87 -14.30 -3.65
C SER A 123 -15.59 -13.70 -3.05
N LEU A 124 -15.16 -14.20 -1.89
CA LEU A 124 -13.96 -13.72 -1.17
C LEU A 124 -12.70 -14.49 -1.53
N ILE A 125 -12.78 -15.81 -1.54
CA ILE A 125 -11.63 -16.71 -1.69
C ILE A 125 -11.43 -17.08 -3.16
N GLY A 126 -12.49 -16.93 -3.98
CA GLY A 126 -12.54 -17.44 -5.35
C GLY A 126 -13.03 -18.88 -5.40
N THR A 127 -13.23 -19.35 -6.61
CA THR A 127 -13.60 -20.75 -6.90
C THR A 127 -12.49 -21.43 -7.64
N ASP A 128 -12.27 -22.71 -7.37
CA ASP A 128 -11.34 -23.52 -8.15
C ASP A 128 -11.83 -23.61 -9.60
N THR A 129 -11.02 -23.14 -10.52
CA THR A 129 -11.29 -23.26 -11.95
C THR A 129 -10.28 -24.23 -12.57
N PHE A 130 -10.78 -25.32 -13.14
CA PHE A 130 -9.95 -26.22 -13.93
C PHE A 130 -9.54 -25.53 -15.24
N ARG A 131 -8.28 -25.17 -15.38
CA ARG A 131 -7.69 -24.76 -16.64
C ARG A 131 -6.87 -25.92 -17.21
N ASN A 132 -7.20 -26.34 -18.45
CA ASN A 132 -6.47 -27.36 -19.21
C ASN A 132 -6.40 -28.75 -18.54
N GLY A 133 -7.46 -29.17 -17.82
CA GLY A 133 -7.55 -30.53 -17.27
C GLY A 133 -6.57 -30.84 -16.11
N LYS A 134 -6.04 -29.79 -15.47
CA LYS A 134 -5.21 -29.89 -14.25
C LYS A 134 -5.83 -29.08 -13.14
#